data_89e925f95d15effbac3249b42e113030
#
_entry.id   89e925f95d15effbac3249b42e113030
#
_cell.length_a   1.000
_cell.length_b   1.000
_cell.length_c   1.000
_cell.angle_alpha   90.00
_cell.angle_beta   90.00
_cell.angle_gamma   90.00
#
_symmetry.space_group_name_H-M   'P 1'
#
loop_
_entity.id
_entity.type
_entity.pdbx_description
1 polymer ?
#
loop_
_entity_poly.entity_id
_entity_poly.type
_entity_poly.pdbx_seq_one_letter_code
_entity_poly.pdbx_strand_id
1 'polypeptide(L)'
;MLRHQINPGLELRLLQPTDAPALFALVEANRSTLRTWLPWVDATTKLAHSQKFIAEALRDREKTRAFAAGIWSSGQLVGVIWHNRIDWANRVAFPAYWLVPAAEGRGIMRAACQAVIQHAFTQLRVDRVIVAVATENHRAAALVRRLGFTQISTLKKAEWLYDHFVDHHIYQLLNPAAPRP
;
A
#
# COMPACT_ATOMS: atom_id res chain seq x y z
N MET A 1 -3.01 3.08 14.22
CA MET A 1 -2.92 1.60 14.38
C MET A 1 -1.45 1.25 14.60
N LEU A 2 -1.07 0.65 15.73
CA LEU A 2 0.30 0.18 15.99
C LEU A 2 0.47 -1.29 15.60
N ARG A 3 -0.51 -2.09 15.92
CA ARG A 3 -0.63 -3.51 15.58
C ARG A 3 -2.10 -3.84 15.35
N HIS A 4 -2.40 -4.61 14.32
CA HIS A 4 -3.75 -5.08 14.00
C HIS A 4 -3.69 -6.54 13.58
N GLN A 5 -4.20 -7.41 14.43
CA GLN A 5 -4.36 -8.82 14.11
C GLN A 5 -5.57 -8.97 13.19
N ILE A 6 -5.35 -9.48 11.98
CA ILE A 6 -6.41 -9.74 11.00
C ILE A 6 -7.03 -11.11 11.27
N ASN A 7 -6.18 -12.13 11.43
CA ASN A 7 -6.57 -13.49 11.78
C ASN A 7 -5.36 -14.22 12.41
N PRO A 8 -5.50 -15.43 12.94
CA PRO A 8 -4.36 -16.21 13.40
C PRO A 8 -3.29 -16.33 12.31
N GLY A 9 -2.10 -15.82 12.58
CA GLY A 9 -0.95 -15.84 11.67
C GLY A 9 -0.88 -14.70 10.65
N LEU A 10 -1.85 -13.79 10.58
CA LEU A 10 -1.79 -12.62 9.70
C LEU A 10 -2.03 -11.32 10.48
N GLU A 11 -1.07 -10.42 10.45
CA GLU A 11 -1.17 -9.12 11.13
C GLU A 11 -0.54 -7.98 10.33
N LEU A 12 -1.00 -6.77 10.59
CA LEU A 12 -0.35 -5.53 10.19
C LEU A 12 0.37 -4.95 11.42
N ARG A 13 1.65 -4.66 11.28
CA ARG A 13 2.43 -3.96 12.30
C ARG A 13 3.03 -2.70 11.71
N LEU A 14 2.93 -1.59 12.42
CA LEU A 14 3.65 -0.38 12.07
C LEU A 14 5.14 -0.70 11.97
N LEU A 15 5.76 -0.36 10.85
CA LEU A 15 7.19 -0.57 10.65
C LEU A 15 7.98 0.24 11.68
N GLN A 16 8.99 -0.42 12.29
CA GLN A 16 9.90 0.15 13.26
C GLN A 16 11.32 0.20 12.68
N PRO A 17 12.22 1.05 13.19
CA PRO A 17 13.61 1.09 12.71
C PRO A 17 14.30 -0.27 12.74
N THR A 18 13.95 -1.14 13.69
CA THR A 18 14.45 -2.51 13.81
C THR A 18 14.01 -3.45 12.69
N ASP A 19 12.95 -3.09 11.94
CA ASP A 19 12.45 -3.89 10.81
C ASP A 19 13.21 -3.60 9.50
N ALA A 20 14.06 -2.56 9.47
CA ALA A 20 14.76 -2.15 8.25
C ALA A 20 15.63 -3.25 7.61
N PRO A 21 16.38 -4.07 8.37
CA PRO A 21 17.14 -5.18 7.79
C PRO A 21 16.24 -6.22 7.12
N ALA A 22 15.12 -6.60 7.76
CA ALA A 22 14.16 -7.54 7.20
C ALA A 22 13.48 -6.99 5.94
N LEU A 23 13.10 -5.71 5.97
CA LEU A 23 12.52 -5.02 4.81
C LEU A 23 13.49 -4.97 3.64
N PHE A 24 14.74 -4.59 3.89
CA PHE A 24 15.77 -4.54 2.85
C PHE A 24 16.03 -5.92 2.24
N ALA A 25 16.22 -6.95 3.07
CA ALA A 25 16.43 -8.31 2.60
C ALA A 25 15.24 -8.83 1.77
N LEU A 26 14.01 -8.48 2.17
CA LEU A 26 12.81 -8.86 1.43
C LEU A 26 12.74 -8.21 0.05
N VAL A 27 13.12 -6.93 -0.06
CA VAL A 27 13.21 -6.22 -1.35
C VAL A 27 14.30 -6.84 -2.23
N GLU A 28 15.49 -7.09 -1.68
CA GLU A 28 16.61 -7.68 -2.44
C GLU A 28 16.24 -9.05 -3.00
N ALA A 29 15.65 -9.93 -2.19
CA ALA A 29 15.26 -11.27 -2.61
C ALA A 29 14.16 -11.28 -3.69
N ASN A 30 13.40 -10.18 -3.85
CA ASN A 30 12.26 -10.11 -4.77
C ASN A 30 12.39 -8.97 -5.78
N ARG A 31 13.58 -8.40 -5.96
CA ARG A 31 13.84 -7.22 -6.76
C ARG A 31 13.25 -7.30 -8.18
N SER A 32 13.51 -8.38 -8.90
CA SER A 32 13.05 -8.56 -10.28
C SER A 32 11.53 -8.48 -10.41
N THR A 33 10.80 -9.10 -9.51
CA THR A 33 9.32 -9.09 -9.52
C THR A 33 8.76 -7.73 -9.07
N LEU A 34 9.32 -7.15 -8.01
CA LEU A 34 8.87 -5.86 -7.50
C LEU A 34 9.13 -4.74 -8.52
N ARG A 35 10.24 -4.81 -9.25
CA ARG A 35 10.61 -3.86 -10.30
C ARG A 35 9.58 -3.76 -11.42
N THR A 36 8.80 -4.80 -11.66
CA THR A 36 7.77 -4.79 -12.71
C THR A 36 6.75 -3.67 -12.52
N TRP A 37 6.46 -3.26 -11.27
CA TRP A 37 5.39 -2.30 -10.97
C TRP A 37 5.79 -1.16 -10.04
N LEU A 38 7.00 -1.21 -9.44
CA LEU A 38 7.40 -0.28 -8.38
C LEU A 38 8.64 0.52 -8.81
N PRO A 39 8.51 1.82 -9.06
CA PRO A 39 9.60 2.64 -9.65
C PRO A 39 10.78 2.87 -8.71
N TRP A 40 10.60 2.67 -7.40
CA TRP A 40 11.61 2.94 -6.38
C TRP A 40 12.62 1.79 -6.17
N VAL A 41 12.40 0.61 -6.78
CA VAL A 41 13.21 -0.59 -6.50
C VAL A 41 14.67 -0.39 -6.88
N ASP A 42 14.95 0.22 -8.04
CA ASP A 42 16.33 0.46 -8.49
C ASP A 42 17.07 1.48 -7.61
N ALA A 43 16.33 2.40 -6.99
CA ALA A 43 16.89 3.36 -6.03
C ALA A 43 17.15 2.75 -4.63
N THR A 44 16.53 1.59 -4.32
CA THR A 44 16.70 0.89 -3.04
C THR A 44 17.85 -0.11 -3.12
N THR A 45 19.09 0.35 -2.98
CA THR A 45 20.32 -0.45 -3.16
C THR A 45 21.11 -0.68 -1.86
N LYS A 46 20.71 -0.06 -0.76
CA LYS A 46 21.42 -0.13 0.53
C LYS A 46 20.42 -0.18 1.68
N LEU A 47 20.79 -0.82 2.78
CA LEU A 47 19.99 -0.85 4.01
C LEU A 47 19.53 0.55 4.45
N ALA A 48 20.38 1.56 4.28
CA ALA A 48 20.08 2.95 4.61
C ALA A 48 18.82 3.48 3.90
N HIS A 49 18.47 2.97 2.72
CA HIS A 49 17.25 3.39 2.01
C HIS A 49 15.99 2.85 2.69
N SER A 50 16.01 1.61 3.18
CA SER A 50 14.90 1.05 3.98
C SER A 50 14.79 1.74 5.34
N GLN A 51 15.91 2.08 5.98
CA GLN A 51 15.92 2.88 7.21
C GLN A 51 15.31 4.27 6.98
N LYS A 52 15.70 4.93 5.89
CA LYS A 52 15.13 6.24 5.50
C LYS A 52 13.63 6.15 5.26
N PHE A 53 13.16 5.16 4.49
CA PHE A 53 11.73 4.95 4.24
C PHE A 53 10.94 4.81 5.55
N ILE A 54 11.42 3.98 6.49
CA ILE A 54 10.74 3.78 7.78
C ILE A 54 10.76 5.06 8.61
N ALA A 55 11.90 5.77 8.66
CA ALA A 55 12.00 7.02 9.41
C ALA A 55 11.07 8.11 8.84
N GLU A 56 10.93 8.20 7.52
CA GLU A 56 10.00 9.11 6.85
C GLU A 56 8.55 8.74 7.17
N ALA A 57 8.18 7.46 7.06
CA ALA A 57 6.85 6.98 7.37
C ALA A 57 6.44 7.24 8.84
N LEU A 58 7.38 7.12 9.79
CA LEU A 58 7.13 7.44 11.20
C LEU A 58 6.91 8.95 11.41
N ARG A 59 7.72 9.81 10.77
CA ARG A 59 7.53 11.27 10.81
C ARG A 59 6.21 11.70 10.18
N ASP A 60 5.84 11.12 9.05
CA ASP A 60 4.59 11.42 8.37
C ASP A 60 3.38 11.01 9.21
N ARG A 61 3.49 9.90 9.94
CA ARG A 61 2.46 9.46 10.87
C ARG A 61 2.19 10.49 11.97
N GLU A 62 3.22 11.12 12.52
CA GLU A 62 3.07 12.16 13.55
C GLU A 62 2.36 13.40 12.99
N LYS A 63 2.67 13.78 11.76
CA LYS A 63 2.15 14.99 11.13
C LYS A 63 0.77 14.81 10.49
N THR A 64 0.57 13.70 9.81
CA THR A 64 -0.57 13.50 8.91
C THR A 64 -1.44 12.30 9.27
N ARG A 65 -1.09 11.52 10.30
CA ARG A 65 -1.67 10.21 10.64
C ARG A 65 -1.52 9.13 9.52
N ALA A 66 -0.82 9.44 8.44
CA ALA A 66 -0.41 8.43 7.48
C ALA A 66 0.46 7.38 8.19
N PHE A 67 0.46 6.15 7.71
CA PHE A 67 1.30 5.11 8.29
C PHE A 67 1.84 4.17 7.21
N ALA A 68 2.95 3.49 7.53
CA ALA A 68 3.43 2.33 6.80
C ALA A 68 3.46 1.13 7.73
N ALA A 69 2.77 0.07 7.34
CA ALA A 69 2.70 -1.18 8.08
C ALA A 69 3.31 -2.32 7.27
N GLY A 70 4.14 -3.12 7.93
CA GLY A 70 4.53 -4.42 7.42
C GLY A 70 3.35 -5.38 7.47
N ILE A 71 3.21 -6.20 6.45
CA ILE A 71 2.28 -7.34 6.41
C ILE A 71 3.05 -8.56 6.88
N TRP A 72 2.66 -9.10 8.01
CA TRP A 72 3.32 -10.24 8.65
C TRP A 72 2.45 -11.48 8.57
N SER A 73 2.98 -12.53 7.95
CA SER A 73 2.32 -13.83 7.82
C SER A 73 3.17 -14.88 8.53
N SER A 74 2.59 -15.56 9.53
CA SER A 74 3.28 -16.54 10.37
C SER A 74 4.61 -16.05 10.94
N GLY A 75 4.63 -14.77 11.39
CA GLY A 75 5.81 -14.13 11.97
C GLY A 75 6.84 -13.61 10.96
N GLN A 76 6.64 -13.79 9.67
CA GLN A 76 7.53 -13.31 8.61
C GLN A 76 6.96 -12.08 7.91
N LEU A 77 7.80 -11.09 7.64
CA LEU A 77 7.44 -9.94 6.79
C LEU A 77 7.30 -10.42 5.35
N VAL A 78 6.13 -10.19 4.75
CA VAL A 78 5.82 -10.64 3.37
C VAL A 78 5.41 -9.52 2.44
N GLY A 79 5.30 -8.29 2.93
CA GLY A 79 4.93 -7.13 2.14
C GLY A 79 4.73 -5.88 3.00
N VAL A 80 4.36 -4.80 2.35
CA VAL A 80 4.09 -3.51 3.01
C VAL A 80 2.81 -2.91 2.46
N ILE A 81 2.06 -2.24 3.33
CA ILE A 81 0.92 -1.41 2.99
C ILE A 81 1.04 -0.07 3.71
N TRP A 82 0.85 1.05 2.99
CA TRP A 82 1.00 2.38 3.55
C TRP A 82 0.02 3.38 2.93
N HIS A 83 -0.13 4.55 3.55
CA HIS A 83 -0.76 5.69 2.90
C HIS A 83 0.32 6.48 2.16
N ASN A 84 0.26 6.49 0.84
CA ASN A 84 1.14 7.32 0.01
C ASN A 84 0.85 8.81 0.26
N ARG A 85 -0.43 9.14 0.46
CA ARG A 85 -0.91 10.47 0.80
C ARG A 85 -2.27 10.37 1.50
N ILE A 86 -2.56 11.35 2.38
CA ILE A 86 -3.90 11.65 2.87
C ILE A 86 -4.18 13.13 2.55
N ASP A 87 -5.21 13.36 1.78
CA ASP A 87 -5.71 14.70 1.46
C ASP A 87 -6.83 15.04 2.45
N TRP A 88 -6.46 15.75 3.50
CA TRP A 88 -7.39 16.11 4.57
C TRP A 88 -8.45 17.11 4.14
N ALA A 89 -8.11 18.04 3.23
CA ALA A 89 -9.03 19.04 2.72
C ALA A 89 -10.17 18.39 1.94
N ASN A 90 -9.86 17.38 1.13
CA ASN A 90 -10.82 16.65 0.32
C ASN A 90 -11.28 15.33 0.96
N ARG A 91 -10.78 15.00 2.17
CA ARG A 91 -11.08 13.77 2.93
C ARG A 91 -10.86 12.51 2.12
N VAL A 92 -9.68 12.42 1.48
CA VAL A 92 -9.30 11.29 0.60
C VAL A 92 -8.03 10.64 1.09
N ALA A 93 -8.01 9.29 1.15
CA ALA A 93 -6.81 8.51 1.39
C ALA A 93 -6.34 7.81 0.11
N PHE A 94 -5.02 7.76 -0.08
CA PHE A 94 -4.35 7.13 -1.22
C PHE A 94 -3.41 6.04 -0.71
N PRO A 95 -3.90 4.82 -0.43
CA PRO A 95 -3.05 3.71 -0.03
C PRO A 95 -2.24 3.17 -1.19
N ALA A 96 -1.07 2.62 -0.86
CA ALA A 96 -0.25 1.84 -1.76
C ALA A 96 0.23 0.57 -1.03
N TYR A 97 0.55 -0.48 -1.78
CA TYR A 97 0.92 -1.77 -1.21
C TYR A 97 1.71 -2.63 -2.19
N TRP A 98 2.46 -3.55 -1.64
CA TRP A 98 3.06 -4.65 -2.39
C TRP A 98 3.19 -5.90 -1.52
N LEU A 99 3.29 -7.07 -2.16
CA LEU A 99 3.44 -8.36 -1.53
C LEU A 99 4.47 -9.18 -2.32
N VAL A 100 5.24 -10.00 -1.64
CA VAL A 100 6.16 -10.92 -2.33
C VAL A 100 5.38 -12.04 -3.03
N PRO A 101 5.87 -12.57 -4.17
CA PRO A 101 5.18 -13.61 -4.94
C PRO A 101 4.82 -14.84 -4.11
N ALA A 102 5.70 -15.28 -3.22
CA ALA A 102 5.48 -16.46 -2.37
C ALA A 102 4.28 -16.34 -1.41
N ALA A 103 3.83 -15.10 -1.13
CA ALA A 103 2.68 -14.83 -0.26
C ALA A 103 1.39 -14.53 -1.05
N GLU A 104 1.46 -14.49 -2.37
CA GLU A 104 0.32 -14.18 -3.23
C GLU A 104 -0.66 -15.37 -3.36
N GLY A 105 -1.86 -15.10 -3.88
CA GLY A 105 -2.90 -16.13 -4.08
C GLY A 105 -3.60 -16.61 -2.81
N ARG A 106 -3.13 -16.22 -1.63
CA ARG A 106 -3.61 -16.67 -0.30
C ARG A 106 -4.60 -15.70 0.35
N GLY A 107 -5.08 -14.69 -0.35
CA GLY A 107 -6.00 -13.68 0.20
C GLY A 107 -5.37 -12.65 1.14
N ILE A 108 -4.07 -12.74 1.42
CA ILE A 108 -3.34 -11.89 2.37
C ILE A 108 -3.52 -10.41 2.04
N MET A 109 -3.23 -9.99 0.80
CA MET A 109 -3.34 -8.58 0.41
C MET A 109 -4.80 -8.08 0.48
N ARG A 110 -5.78 -8.91 0.12
CA ARG A 110 -7.19 -8.54 0.25
C ARG A 110 -7.56 -8.23 1.69
N ALA A 111 -7.16 -9.10 2.62
CA ALA A 111 -7.43 -8.91 4.04
C ALA A 111 -6.70 -7.68 4.61
N ALA A 112 -5.45 -7.45 4.21
CA ALA A 112 -4.68 -6.27 4.59
C ALA A 112 -5.34 -4.97 4.09
N CYS A 113 -5.75 -4.92 2.81
CA CYS A 113 -6.44 -3.78 2.24
C CYS A 113 -7.78 -3.51 2.94
N GLN A 114 -8.57 -4.54 3.23
CA GLN A 114 -9.83 -4.40 3.97
C GLN A 114 -9.62 -3.73 5.32
N ALA A 115 -8.60 -4.16 6.09
CA ALA A 115 -8.27 -3.58 7.39
C ALA A 115 -7.86 -2.09 7.26
N VAL A 116 -7.05 -1.75 6.25
CA VAL A 116 -6.60 -0.37 6.02
C VAL A 116 -7.75 0.52 5.53
N ILE A 117 -8.61 0.04 4.65
CA ILE A 117 -9.81 0.76 4.19
C ILE A 117 -10.75 1.03 5.36
N GLN A 118 -11.02 0.01 6.18
CA GLN A 118 -11.85 0.18 7.38
C GLN A 118 -11.26 1.22 8.32
N HIS A 119 -9.93 1.17 8.57
CA HIS A 119 -9.24 2.18 9.39
C HIS A 119 -9.39 3.59 8.78
N ALA A 120 -9.21 3.71 7.46
CA ALA A 120 -9.37 4.99 6.77
C ALA A 120 -10.78 5.57 6.97
N PHE A 121 -11.82 4.76 6.85
CA PHE A 121 -13.20 5.20 7.02
C PHE A 121 -13.57 5.48 8.48
N THR A 122 -13.17 4.63 9.43
CA THR A 122 -13.63 4.73 10.82
C THR A 122 -12.75 5.62 11.69
N GLN A 123 -11.42 5.57 11.50
CA GLN A 123 -10.47 6.30 12.37
C GLN A 123 -9.97 7.60 11.74
N LEU A 124 -9.70 7.59 10.42
CA LEU A 124 -9.29 8.80 9.71
C LEU A 124 -10.50 9.61 9.21
N ARG A 125 -11.69 9.00 9.17
CA ARG A 125 -12.95 9.62 8.74
C ARG A 125 -12.87 10.25 7.35
N VAL A 126 -12.14 9.59 6.44
CA VAL A 126 -12.12 10.01 5.04
C VAL A 126 -13.43 9.61 4.34
N ASP A 127 -13.81 10.37 3.33
CA ASP A 127 -15.03 10.11 2.56
C ASP A 127 -14.80 9.11 1.44
N ARG A 128 -13.56 8.96 1.00
CA ARG A 128 -13.21 8.04 -0.08
C ARG A 128 -11.76 7.58 -0.02
N VAL A 129 -11.54 6.43 -0.62
CA VAL A 129 -10.20 5.86 -0.87
C VAL A 129 -9.99 5.80 -2.38
N ILE A 130 -8.84 6.25 -2.84
CA ILE A 130 -8.45 6.23 -4.26
C ILE A 130 -7.19 5.40 -4.42
N VAL A 131 -7.17 4.52 -5.41
CA VAL A 131 -6.00 3.69 -5.79
C VAL A 131 -5.75 3.88 -7.28
N ALA A 132 -4.49 4.15 -7.62
CA ALA A 132 -4.02 4.14 -9.00
C ALA A 132 -3.35 2.78 -9.28
N VAL A 133 -3.71 2.17 -10.39
CA VAL A 133 -3.20 0.85 -10.80
C VAL A 133 -2.75 0.93 -12.25
N ALA A 134 -1.53 0.52 -12.54
CA ALA A 134 -1.04 0.42 -13.93
C ALA A 134 -1.99 -0.44 -14.77
N THR A 135 -2.32 0.01 -15.98
CA THR A 135 -3.36 -0.64 -16.82
C THR A 135 -3.08 -2.11 -17.08
N GLU A 136 -1.80 -2.47 -17.19
CA GLU A 136 -1.35 -3.85 -17.43
C GLU A 136 -1.24 -4.68 -16.13
N ASN A 137 -1.38 -4.07 -14.95
CA ASN A 137 -1.38 -4.78 -13.68
C ASN A 137 -2.76 -5.39 -13.39
N HIS A 138 -3.15 -6.36 -14.20
CA HIS A 138 -4.47 -7.02 -14.13
C HIS A 138 -4.74 -7.63 -12.76
N ARG A 139 -3.70 -8.07 -12.06
CA ARG A 139 -3.79 -8.67 -10.73
C ARG A 139 -4.19 -7.65 -9.67
N ALA A 140 -3.54 -6.49 -9.65
CA ALA A 140 -3.91 -5.39 -8.75
C ALA A 140 -5.31 -4.86 -9.11
N ALA A 141 -5.64 -4.73 -10.41
CA ALA A 141 -6.95 -4.33 -10.87
C ALA A 141 -8.06 -5.30 -10.42
N ALA A 142 -7.80 -6.62 -10.48
CA ALA A 142 -8.75 -7.62 -9.97
C ALA A 142 -8.94 -7.54 -8.45
N LEU A 143 -7.86 -7.25 -7.69
CA LEU A 143 -7.93 -7.07 -6.24
C LEU A 143 -8.83 -5.89 -5.87
N VAL A 144 -8.59 -4.71 -6.44
CA VAL A 144 -9.36 -3.51 -6.09
C VAL A 144 -10.84 -3.64 -6.49
N ARG A 145 -11.15 -4.27 -7.63
CA ARG A 145 -12.55 -4.58 -8.00
C ARG A 145 -13.22 -5.50 -6.98
N ARG A 146 -12.52 -6.55 -6.51
CA ARG A 146 -13.04 -7.46 -5.46
C ARG A 146 -13.21 -6.79 -4.09
N LEU A 147 -12.55 -5.66 -3.87
CA LEU A 147 -12.71 -4.82 -2.68
C LEU A 147 -13.87 -3.81 -2.83
N GLY A 148 -14.56 -3.81 -3.98
CA GLY A 148 -15.72 -2.93 -4.23
C GLY A 148 -15.36 -1.58 -4.83
N PHE A 149 -14.12 -1.37 -5.29
CA PHE A 149 -13.76 -0.15 -5.98
C PHE A 149 -14.34 -0.08 -7.38
N THR A 150 -14.77 1.12 -7.78
CA THR A 150 -15.23 1.45 -9.13
C THR A 150 -14.13 2.22 -9.86
N GLN A 151 -13.86 1.85 -11.10
CA GLN A 151 -12.98 2.63 -11.96
C GLN A 151 -13.67 3.93 -12.38
N ILE A 152 -13.00 5.07 -12.13
CA ILE A 152 -13.56 6.40 -12.41
C ILE A 152 -12.86 7.12 -13.55
N SER A 153 -11.63 6.75 -13.87
CA SER A 153 -10.88 7.34 -15.00
C SER A 153 -9.69 6.47 -15.41
N THR A 154 -9.05 6.88 -16.49
CA THR A 154 -7.73 6.38 -16.93
C THR A 154 -6.84 7.57 -17.23
N LEU A 155 -5.69 7.63 -16.55
CA LEU A 155 -4.68 8.64 -16.79
C LEU A 155 -3.63 8.08 -17.74
N LYS A 156 -3.41 8.77 -18.85
CA LYS A 156 -2.37 8.44 -19.81
C LYS A 156 -1.01 8.94 -19.33
N LYS A 157 0.05 8.14 -19.57
CA LYS A 157 1.44 8.47 -19.17
C LYS A 157 1.52 8.93 -17.70
N ALA A 158 0.83 8.19 -16.81
CA ALA A 158 0.62 8.59 -15.43
C ALA A 158 1.87 8.46 -14.56
N GLU A 159 2.77 7.53 -14.90
CA GLU A 159 4.00 7.28 -14.16
C GLU A 159 5.12 6.90 -15.12
N TRP A 160 6.33 7.45 -14.86
CA TRP A 160 7.56 6.98 -15.51
C TRP A 160 8.09 5.76 -14.80
N LEU A 161 8.11 4.62 -15.47
CA LEU A 161 8.58 3.36 -14.93
C LEU A 161 9.86 2.95 -15.66
N TYR A 162 10.99 3.35 -15.09
CA TYR A 162 12.36 3.10 -15.57
C TYR A 162 12.69 3.69 -16.94
N ASP A 163 12.11 3.18 -18.03
CA ASP A 163 12.41 3.50 -19.41
C ASP A 163 11.19 3.82 -20.28
N HIS A 164 9.99 3.73 -19.69
CA HIS A 164 8.72 4.02 -20.38
C HIS A 164 7.67 4.64 -19.44
N PHE A 165 6.65 5.24 -20.04
CA PHE A 165 5.45 5.69 -19.32
C PHE A 165 4.43 4.55 -19.23
N VAL A 166 3.81 4.42 -18.06
CA VAL A 166 2.64 3.56 -17.85
C VAL A 166 1.39 4.40 -17.64
N ASP A 167 0.27 3.89 -18.16
CA ASP A 167 -1.05 4.46 -17.93
C ASP A 167 -1.60 3.91 -16.62
N HIS A 168 -2.41 4.68 -15.89
CA HIS A 168 -3.08 4.21 -14.68
C HIS A 168 -4.60 4.24 -14.82
N HIS A 169 -5.25 3.14 -14.46
CA HIS A 169 -6.65 3.16 -14.07
C HIS A 169 -6.79 3.72 -12.66
N ILE A 170 -7.69 4.68 -12.47
CA ILE A 170 -8.00 5.26 -11.17
C ILE A 170 -9.27 4.62 -10.64
N TYR A 171 -9.16 4.03 -9.47
CA TYR A 171 -10.26 3.36 -8.79
C TYR A 171 -10.63 4.13 -7.52
N GLN A 172 -11.93 4.20 -7.23
CA GLN A 172 -12.49 4.88 -6.07
C GLN A 172 -13.39 3.93 -5.28
N LEU A 173 -13.29 4.01 -3.94
CA LEU A 173 -14.25 3.43 -3.02
C LEU A 173 -14.79 4.53 -2.11
N LEU A 174 -16.10 4.71 -2.09
CA LEU A 174 -16.77 5.67 -1.23
C LEU A 174 -17.01 5.07 0.16
N ASN A 175 -16.89 5.90 1.19
CA ASN A 175 -17.28 5.53 2.53
C ASN A 175 -18.81 5.44 2.60
N PRO A 176 -19.41 4.27 2.88
CA PRO A 176 -20.86 4.13 2.94
C PRO A 176 -21.52 4.96 4.05
N ALA A 177 -20.73 5.36 5.07
CA ALA A 177 -21.20 6.18 6.18
C ALA A 177 -20.92 7.69 5.98
N ALA A 178 -20.28 8.09 4.88
CA ALA A 178 -20.09 9.52 4.59
C ALA A 178 -21.43 10.20 4.31
N PRO A 179 -21.63 11.46 4.75
CA PRO A 179 -22.79 12.24 4.35
C PRO A 179 -22.87 12.29 2.82
N ARG A 180 -24.03 11.98 2.27
CA ARG A 180 -24.30 12.21 0.84
C ARG A 180 -24.45 13.71 0.65
N PRO A 181 -23.91 14.28 -0.45
CA PRO A 181 -24.12 15.68 -0.78
C PRO A 181 -25.58 16.03 -0.99
#